data_43e0163359a4cd5bf5cf1f6820cc944e
#
_entry.id   43e0163359a4cd5bf5cf1f6820cc944e
#
_cell.length_a   1.000
_cell.length_b   1.000
_cell.length_c   1.000
_cell.angle_alpha   90.00
_cell.angle_beta   90.00
_cell.angle_gamma   90.00
#
_symmetry.space_group_name_H-M   'P 1'
#
loop_
_entity.id
_entity.type
_entity.pdbx_description
1 polymer ?
#
loop_
_entity_poly.entity_id
_entity_poly.type
_entity_poly.pdbx_seq_one_letter_code
_entity_poly.pdbx_strand_id
1 'polypeptide(L)'
;MTPEMFDWLVSKVSPLIKKQDTHLRLSIPPDERLAVTLRHLATGETQESLSLLFRIGQSTISGIIKETCKALYIVLKDTYLRFPSTEEEWKAVAAEYSDRWNFSNCIGAIDGKHVVISPPLQSGSLYYNYKDSFSIVLLAVVDPQLRIIYADVGTNGRISDKGVWNKCSLKRHLEENTINVPPPAPLPCIQKPFPFVIVGDEGFMLTKRILIPYPKEQLRGKKDRRIFNYRLSRARRCAENAFGVMANRFQIFRSPMRYDPDDARDIVMAILCLHNLLRSDTIGRALYTPPVMVDHEDEVIGRIRPGEWRQEPAPQGFLPLGNLGGNRHANDALTLRDEWCAYFSGVGAVPWQDRMISAQDRN
;
A
#
# COMPACT_ATOMS: atom_id res chain seq x y z
N MET A 1 -6.80 18.05 3.23
CA MET A 1 -7.84 18.26 2.20
C MET A 1 -8.14 19.74 2.17
N THR A 2 -8.21 20.36 1.00
CA THR A 2 -8.62 21.76 0.86
C THR A 2 -10.15 21.88 0.89
N PRO A 3 -10.73 23.07 1.16
CA PRO A 3 -12.17 23.27 1.09
C PRO A 3 -12.77 22.92 -0.28
N GLU A 4 -12.10 23.31 -1.36
CA GLU A 4 -12.55 23.05 -2.73
C GLU A 4 -12.59 21.55 -3.04
N MET A 5 -11.60 20.79 -2.54
CA MET A 5 -11.59 19.33 -2.68
C MET A 5 -12.70 18.67 -1.85
N PHE A 6 -13.01 19.21 -0.67
CA PHE A 6 -14.14 18.76 0.13
C PHE A 6 -15.47 18.99 -0.60
N ASP A 7 -15.70 20.21 -1.11
CA ASP A 7 -16.94 20.56 -1.83
C ASP A 7 -17.10 19.73 -3.10
N TRP A 8 -16.00 19.51 -3.84
CA TRP A 8 -15.98 18.59 -4.97
C TRP A 8 -16.40 17.18 -4.56
N LEU A 9 -15.82 16.66 -3.46
CA LEU A 9 -16.12 15.32 -2.96
C LEU A 9 -17.59 15.20 -2.51
N VAL A 10 -18.13 16.24 -1.80
CA VAL A 10 -19.55 16.33 -1.46
C VAL A 10 -20.39 16.21 -2.72
N SER A 11 -20.09 16.96 -3.79
CA SER A 11 -20.86 16.92 -5.03
C SER A 11 -20.90 15.51 -5.65
N LYS A 12 -19.81 14.74 -5.53
CA LYS A 12 -19.70 13.37 -6.06
C LYS A 12 -20.47 12.34 -5.25
N VAL A 13 -20.40 12.42 -3.91
CA VAL A 13 -21.04 11.41 -3.05
C VAL A 13 -22.52 11.71 -2.77
N SER A 14 -22.95 12.98 -2.87
CA SER A 14 -24.31 13.40 -2.56
C SER A 14 -25.41 12.55 -3.22
N PRO A 15 -25.32 12.18 -4.51
CA PRO A 15 -26.36 11.35 -5.14
C PRO A 15 -26.56 9.99 -4.47
N LEU A 16 -25.51 9.46 -3.80
CA LEU A 16 -25.52 8.14 -3.17
C LEU A 16 -25.90 8.18 -1.69
N ILE A 17 -25.61 9.30 -0.99
CA ILE A 17 -25.79 9.38 0.47
C ILE A 17 -26.91 10.32 0.91
N LYS A 18 -27.50 11.11 0.00
CA LYS A 18 -28.63 11.99 0.32
C LYS A 18 -29.84 11.16 0.74
N LYS A 19 -30.48 11.55 1.84
CA LYS A 19 -31.74 10.96 2.31
C LYS A 19 -32.86 11.96 2.10
N GLN A 20 -34.09 11.43 2.05
CA GLN A 20 -35.30 12.26 1.95
C GLN A 20 -35.66 12.82 3.33
N ASP A 21 -36.13 14.05 3.34
CA ASP A 21 -36.77 14.65 4.52
C ASP A 21 -38.08 13.97 4.82
N THR A 22 -38.43 13.89 6.09
CA THR A 22 -39.73 13.43 6.55
C THR A 22 -40.46 14.58 7.19
N HIS A 23 -41.78 14.47 7.32
CA HIS A 23 -42.60 15.49 7.99
C HIS A 23 -42.24 15.67 9.48
N LEU A 24 -41.54 14.71 10.08
CA LEU A 24 -41.11 14.76 11.47
C LEU A 24 -39.69 15.25 11.68
N ARG A 25 -38.81 15.11 10.66
CA ARG A 25 -37.37 15.39 10.78
C ARG A 25 -36.74 15.67 9.45
N LEU A 26 -35.89 16.68 9.40
CA LEU A 26 -34.98 16.91 8.28
C LEU A 26 -33.91 15.82 8.25
N SER A 27 -33.52 15.41 7.07
CA SER A 27 -32.41 14.46 6.87
C SER A 27 -31.08 15.14 7.17
N ILE A 28 -30.12 14.37 7.66
CA ILE A 28 -28.74 14.85 7.83
C ILE A 28 -28.16 15.09 6.44
N PRO A 29 -27.66 16.31 6.13
CA PRO A 29 -27.22 16.68 4.79
C PRO A 29 -25.93 15.94 4.40
N PRO A 30 -25.66 15.77 3.07
CA PRO A 30 -24.51 15.00 2.59
C PRO A 30 -23.13 15.51 3.04
N ASP A 31 -22.96 16.81 3.16
CA ASP A 31 -21.73 17.45 3.64
C ASP A 31 -21.45 17.09 5.10
N GLU A 32 -22.46 17.12 5.97
CA GLU A 32 -22.31 16.70 7.37
C GLU A 32 -22.02 15.18 7.46
N ARG A 33 -22.68 14.34 6.66
CA ARG A 33 -22.41 12.90 6.60
C ARG A 33 -20.98 12.63 6.16
N LEU A 34 -20.47 13.34 5.15
CA LEU A 34 -19.09 13.24 4.70
C LEU A 34 -18.12 13.72 5.78
N ALA A 35 -18.41 14.88 6.43
CA ALA A 35 -17.56 15.43 7.48
C ALA A 35 -17.39 14.48 8.67
N VAL A 36 -18.51 13.88 9.15
CA VAL A 36 -18.49 12.83 10.19
C VAL A 36 -17.59 11.67 9.80
N THR A 37 -17.75 11.18 8.57
CA THR A 37 -16.99 10.03 8.07
C THR A 37 -15.51 10.36 7.96
N LEU A 38 -15.13 11.47 7.33
CA LEU A 38 -13.73 11.88 7.20
C LEU A 38 -13.07 12.10 8.56
N ARG A 39 -13.79 12.70 9.52
CA ARG A 39 -13.28 12.86 10.87
C ARG A 39 -13.01 11.50 11.53
N HIS A 40 -13.95 10.57 11.45
CA HIS A 40 -13.76 9.21 11.97
C HIS A 40 -12.52 8.53 11.40
N LEU A 41 -12.37 8.57 10.08
CA LEU A 41 -11.22 7.97 9.41
C LEU A 41 -9.89 8.63 9.82
N ALA A 42 -9.87 9.96 9.91
CA ALA A 42 -8.67 10.73 10.21
C ALA A 42 -8.24 10.64 11.69
N THR A 43 -9.18 10.64 12.62
CA THR A 43 -8.88 10.70 14.07
C THR A 43 -8.95 9.36 14.78
N GLY A 44 -9.69 8.38 14.23
CA GLY A 44 -9.99 7.12 14.92
C GLY A 44 -10.92 7.29 16.13
N GLU A 45 -11.56 8.47 16.31
CA GLU A 45 -12.50 8.69 17.39
C GLU A 45 -13.63 7.66 17.40
N THR A 46 -14.12 7.34 18.59
CA THR A 46 -15.24 6.39 18.74
C THR A 46 -16.53 6.98 18.17
N GLN A 47 -17.43 6.10 17.73
CA GLN A 47 -18.75 6.53 17.25
C GLN A 47 -19.57 7.27 18.36
N GLU A 48 -19.31 6.97 19.63
CA GLU A 48 -19.89 7.65 20.77
C GLU A 48 -19.39 9.11 20.87
N SER A 49 -18.08 9.35 20.78
CA SER A 49 -17.49 10.69 20.74
C SER A 49 -18.06 11.52 19.59
N LEU A 50 -18.15 10.94 18.39
CA LEU A 50 -18.74 11.60 17.22
C LEU A 50 -20.24 11.89 17.40
N SER A 51 -20.96 11.00 18.08
CA SER A 51 -22.38 11.21 18.42
C SER A 51 -22.58 12.47 19.27
N LEU A 52 -21.74 12.66 20.27
CA LEU A 52 -21.77 13.85 21.11
C LEU A 52 -21.37 15.11 20.34
N LEU A 53 -20.32 15.03 19.53
CA LEU A 53 -19.78 16.16 18.78
C LEU A 53 -20.77 16.69 17.73
N PHE A 54 -21.35 15.78 16.94
CA PHE A 54 -22.26 16.13 15.85
C PHE A 54 -23.72 16.14 16.27
N ARG A 55 -24.06 15.79 17.52
CA ARG A 55 -25.42 15.67 18.05
C ARG A 55 -26.31 14.72 17.21
N ILE A 56 -25.70 13.65 16.73
CA ILE A 56 -26.35 12.60 15.93
C ILE A 56 -26.33 11.31 16.73
N GLY A 57 -27.42 10.56 16.77
CA GLY A 57 -27.47 9.28 17.50
C GLY A 57 -26.38 8.29 17.03
N GLN A 58 -25.76 7.54 17.95
CA GLN A 58 -24.62 6.64 17.66
C GLN A 58 -24.95 5.60 16.58
N SER A 59 -26.13 5.01 16.58
CA SER A 59 -26.57 4.07 15.53
C SER A 59 -26.65 4.73 14.16
N THR A 60 -27.06 6.00 14.10
CA THR A 60 -27.09 6.80 12.87
C THR A 60 -25.65 7.09 12.39
N ILE A 61 -24.73 7.46 13.30
CA ILE A 61 -23.30 7.64 13.00
C ILE A 61 -22.73 6.37 12.37
N SER A 62 -23.02 5.21 12.96
CA SER A 62 -22.56 3.92 12.41
C SER A 62 -23.06 3.72 10.98
N GLY A 63 -24.33 3.96 10.71
CA GLY A 63 -24.90 3.88 9.37
C GLY A 63 -24.29 4.89 8.39
N ILE A 64 -24.07 6.14 8.82
CA ILE A 64 -23.45 7.19 8.02
C ILE A 64 -22.06 6.77 7.56
N ILE A 65 -21.21 6.31 8.47
CA ILE A 65 -19.83 5.92 8.16
C ILE A 65 -19.82 4.79 7.10
N LYS A 66 -20.63 3.74 7.31
CA LYS A 66 -20.70 2.59 6.38
C LYS A 66 -21.17 3.01 4.99
N GLU A 67 -22.29 3.75 4.92
CA GLU A 67 -22.85 4.20 3.64
C GLU A 67 -21.91 5.15 2.91
N THR A 68 -21.30 6.11 3.63
CA THR A 68 -20.42 7.10 3.02
C THR A 68 -19.09 6.48 2.55
N CYS A 69 -18.51 5.51 3.29
CA CYS A 69 -17.32 4.78 2.82
C CYS A 69 -17.62 4.01 1.53
N LYS A 70 -18.77 3.32 1.44
CA LYS A 70 -19.20 2.66 0.19
C LYS A 70 -19.35 3.66 -0.96
N ALA A 71 -19.98 4.80 -0.71
CA ALA A 71 -20.13 5.85 -1.71
C ALA A 71 -18.79 6.42 -2.17
N LEU A 72 -17.86 6.72 -1.25
CA LEU A 72 -16.50 7.16 -1.56
C LEU A 72 -15.78 6.17 -2.47
N TYR A 73 -15.81 4.89 -2.13
CA TYR A 73 -15.20 3.86 -2.97
C TYR A 73 -15.83 3.84 -4.38
N ILE A 74 -17.14 3.82 -4.48
CA ILE A 74 -17.85 3.78 -5.77
C ILE A 74 -17.46 4.96 -6.67
N VAL A 75 -17.42 6.18 -6.15
CA VAL A 75 -17.17 7.39 -6.95
C VAL A 75 -15.70 7.62 -7.26
N LEU A 76 -14.78 7.06 -6.48
CA LEU A 76 -13.35 7.34 -6.61
C LEU A 76 -12.55 6.20 -7.28
N LYS A 77 -13.01 4.95 -7.18
CA LYS A 77 -12.21 3.78 -7.58
C LYS A 77 -11.70 3.85 -9.02
N ASP A 78 -12.55 4.17 -9.97
CA ASP A 78 -12.23 4.13 -11.40
C ASP A 78 -11.21 5.20 -11.81
N THR A 79 -11.10 6.28 -11.03
CA THR A 79 -10.14 7.36 -11.28
C THR A 79 -8.87 7.21 -10.45
N TYR A 80 -9.01 6.84 -9.17
CA TYR A 80 -7.92 6.91 -8.21
C TYR A 80 -7.33 5.55 -7.79
N LEU A 81 -8.05 4.45 -8.00
CA LEU A 81 -7.57 3.09 -7.65
C LEU A 81 -7.66 2.18 -8.87
N ARG A 82 -6.88 2.45 -9.89
CA ARG A 82 -6.85 1.68 -11.11
C ARG A 82 -5.46 1.22 -11.48
N PHE A 83 -5.38 0.06 -12.08
CA PHE A 83 -4.17 -0.40 -12.75
C PHE A 83 -3.85 0.43 -13.99
N PRO A 84 -2.57 0.58 -14.33
CA PRO A 84 -2.18 0.85 -15.70
C PRO A 84 -2.79 -0.20 -16.64
N SER A 85 -3.36 0.24 -17.74
CA SER A 85 -4.11 -0.61 -18.67
C SER A 85 -3.46 -0.76 -20.04
N THR A 86 -2.44 0.05 -20.34
CA THR A 86 -1.67 0.03 -21.57
C THR A 86 -0.18 -0.19 -21.29
N GLU A 87 0.54 -0.65 -22.31
CA GLU A 87 2.00 -0.81 -22.21
C GLU A 87 2.71 0.52 -21.91
N GLU A 88 2.19 1.62 -22.48
CA GLU A 88 2.74 2.98 -22.31
C GLU A 88 2.61 3.43 -20.84
N GLU A 89 1.44 3.21 -20.23
CA GLU A 89 1.23 3.51 -18.81
C GLU A 89 2.21 2.70 -17.92
N TRP A 90 2.41 1.40 -18.20
CA TRP A 90 3.38 0.59 -17.47
C TRP A 90 4.83 1.04 -17.69
N LYS A 91 5.20 1.42 -18.91
CA LYS A 91 6.53 1.98 -19.21
C LYS A 91 6.75 3.31 -18.49
N ALA A 92 5.72 4.15 -18.36
CA ALA A 92 5.80 5.39 -17.59
C ALA A 92 6.05 5.11 -16.09
N VAL A 93 5.35 4.14 -15.49
CA VAL A 93 5.61 3.71 -14.10
C VAL A 93 7.05 3.19 -13.95
N ALA A 94 7.52 2.37 -14.89
CA ALA A 94 8.88 1.83 -14.85
C ALA A 94 9.96 2.91 -15.01
N ALA A 95 9.72 3.91 -15.86
CA ALA A 95 10.61 5.06 -16.00
C ALA A 95 10.72 5.86 -14.69
N GLU A 96 9.60 6.13 -14.01
CA GLU A 96 9.62 6.80 -12.71
C GLU A 96 10.33 5.95 -11.62
N TYR A 97 10.23 4.61 -11.65
CA TYR A 97 11.02 3.75 -10.77
C TYR A 97 12.51 3.85 -11.07
N SER A 98 12.88 3.90 -12.35
CA SER A 98 14.27 4.11 -12.76
C SER A 98 14.81 5.43 -12.24
N ASP A 99 14.07 6.52 -12.41
CA ASP A 99 14.52 7.88 -12.08
C ASP A 99 14.59 8.12 -10.56
N ARG A 100 13.54 7.73 -9.83
CA ARG A 100 13.43 8.02 -8.39
C ARG A 100 14.14 7.00 -7.51
N TRP A 101 14.05 5.71 -7.90
CA TRP A 101 14.47 4.58 -7.08
C TRP A 101 15.63 3.81 -7.69
N ASN A 102 16.12 4.24 -8.86
CA ASN A 102 17.22 3.64 -9.60
C ASN A 102 17.00 2.12 -9.86
N PHE A 103 15.75 1.73 -10.12
CA PHE A 103 15.38 0.35 -10.39
C PHE A 103 14.61 0.28 -11.72
N SER A 104 15.35 0.13 -12.82
CA SER A 104 14.76 0.06 -14.17
C SER A 104 13.87 -1.20 -14.32
N ASN A 105 12.89 -1.17 -15.21
CA ASN A 105 11.90 -2.22 -15.43
C ASN A 105 11.12 -2.65 -14.17
N CYS A 106 11.14 -1.85 -13.09
CA CYS A 106 10.25 -2.05 -11.94
C CYS A 106 8.89 -1.39 -12.22
N ILE A 107 7.79 -2.12 -12.04
CA ILE A 107 6.42 -1.65 -12.28
C ILE A 107 5.57 -1.58 -11.03
N GLY A 108 6.15 -1.82 -9.86
CA GLY A 108 5.44 -1.73 -8.59
C GLY A 108 6.21 -2.31 -7.43
N ALA A 109 5.88 -1.87 -6.22
CA ALA A 109 6.30 -2.51 -4.99
C ALA A 109 5.08 -3.12 -4.31
N ILE A 110 5.13 -4.44 -4.06
CA ILE A 110 4.06 -5.17 -3.38
C ILE A 110 4.38 -5.29 -1.89
N ASP A 111 3.39 -4.99 -1.08
CA ASP A 111 3.45 -5.21 0.37
C ASP A 111 2.07 -5.56 0.91
N GLY A 112 2.01 -6.19 2.07
CA GLY A 112 0.78 -6.60 2.70
C GLY A 112 0.68 -6.21 4.16
N LYS A 113 -0.55 -5.98 4.63
CA LYS A 113 -0.84 -5.62 6.02
C LYS A 113 -2.02 -6.40 6.55
N HIS A 114 -1.94 -6.79 7.82
CA HIS A 114 -3.12 -7.16 8.60
C HIS A 114 -3.83 -5.90 9.04
N VAL A 115 -5.08 -5.73 8.65
CA VAL A 115 -5.99 -4.75 9.24
C VAL A 115 -6.70 -5.46 10.39
N VAL A 116 -6.34 -5.10 11.61
CA VAL A 116 -6.88 -5.74 12.82
C VAL A 116 -8.32 -5.29 13.03
N ILE A 117 -9.19 -6.24 13.30
CA ILE A 117 -10.64 -6.04 13.55
C ILE A 117 -11.04 -6.62 14.89
N SER A 118 -12.18 -6.21 15.42
CA SER A 118 -12.81 -6.90 16.55
C SER A 118 -13.19 -8.33 16.13
N PRO A 119 -13.17 -9.30 17.07
CA PRO A 119 -13.59 -10.68 16.77
C PRO A 119 -14.98 -10.71 16.14
N PRO A 120 -15.15 -11.18 14.89
CA PRO A 120 -16.47 -11.25 14.28
C PRO A 120 -17.33 -12.34 14.96
N LEU A 121 -18.62 -12.05 15.11
CA LEU A 121 -19.55 -13.00 15.73
C LEU A 121 -19.55 -14.32 14.96
N GLN A 122 -19.51 -15.44 15.69
CA GLN A 122 -19.57 -16.80 15.16
C GLN A 122 -18.47 -17.16 14.13
N SER A 123 -17.39 -16.38 14.03
CA SER A 123 -16.32 -16.62 13.06
C SER A 123 -15.29 -17.67 13.50
N GLY A 124 -15.33 -18.12 14.77
CA GLY A 124 -14.31 -19.00 15.29
C GLY A 124 -12.90 -18.45 15.06
N SER A 125 -11.99 -19.26 14.54
CA SER A 125 -10.60 -18.86 14.23
C SER A 125 -10.39 -18.41 12.78
N LEU A 126 -11.45 -18.14 11.99
CA LEU A 126 -11.32 -17.83 10.55
C LEU A 126 -10.45 -16.59 10.28
N TYR A 127 -10.61 -15.56 11.11
CA TYR A 127 -9.87 -14.29 10.98
C TYR A 127 -8.69 -14.19 11.94
N TYR A 128 -8.44 -15.22 12.78
CA TYR A 128 -7.37 -15.20 13.76
C TYR A 128 -6.02 -15.43 13.11
N ASN A 129 -5.13 -14.45 13.24
CA ASN A 129 -3.81 -14.45 12.62
C ASN A 129 -2.72 -14.96 13.60
N TYR A 130 -1.52 -15.17 13.10
CA TYR A 130 -0.35 -15.64 13.88
C TYR A 130 0.20 -14.59 14.88
N LYS A 131 -0.34 -13.38 14.90
CA LYS A 131 -0.01 -12.30 15.87
C LYS A 131 -1.05 -12.19 16.99
N ASP A 132 -1.79 -13.24 17.22
CA ASP A 132 -2.80 -13.34 18.28
C ASP A 132 -3.90 -12.26 18.18
N SER A 133 -4.30 -11.90 16.95
CA SER A 133 -5.36 -10.94 16.70
C SER A 133 -6.26 -11.35 15.54
N PHE A 134 -7.49 -10.83 15.51
CA PHE A 134 -8.40 -11.01 14.39
C PHE A 134 -8.14 -9.95 13.34
N SER A 135 -8.05 -10.33 12.07
CA SER A 135 -7.73 -9.38 10.99
C SER A 135 -8.28 -9.81 9.63
N ILE A 136 -8.47 -8.84 8.77
CA ILE A 136 -8.51 -9.02 7.33
C ILE A 136 -7.17 -8.63 6.73
N VAL A 137 -6.84 -9.16 5.55
CA VAL A 137 -5.58 -8.81 4.87
C VAL A 137 -5.85 -7.76 3.80
N LEU A 138 -4.98 -6.77 3.75
CA LEU A 138 -4.79 -5.84 2.66
C LEU A 138 -3.49 -6.21 1.94
N LEU A 139 -3.57 -6.59 0.67
CA LEU A 139 -2.44 -6.71 -0.25
C LEU A 139 -2.50 -5.54 -1.22
N ALA A 140 -1.40 -4.79 -1.39
CA ALA A 140 -1.38 -3.66 -2.30
C ALA A 140 -0.11 -3.62 -3.15
N VAL A 141 -0.23 -3.04 -4.36
CA VAL A 141 0.90 -2.65 -5.20
C VAL A 141 0.95 -1.13 -5.25
N VAL A 142 2.13 -0.60 -5.01
CA VAL A 142 2.40 0.84 -4.87
C VAL A 142 3.30 1.31 -6.00
N ASP A 143 3.00 2.48 -6.56
CA ASP A 143 3.79 3.12 -7.60
C ASP A 143 4.93 3.98 -7.02
N PRO A 144 5.85 4.51 -7.85
CA PRO A 144 6.97 5.34 -7.37
C PRO A 144 6.54 6.64 -6.68
N GLN A 145 5.31 7.08 -6.92
CA GLN A 145 4.72 8.27 -6.32
C GLN A 145 3.94 7.97 -5.03
N LEU A 146 4.07 6.76 -4.46
CA LEU A 146 3.36 6.28 -3.27
C LEU A 146 1.83 6.17 -3.46
N ARG A 147 1.33 6.02 -4.69
CA ARG A 147 -0.09 5.75 -4.95
C ARG A 147 -0.32 4.25 -5.00
N ILE A 148 -1.47 3.83 -4.53
CA ILE A 148 -1.89 2.44 -4.59
C ILE A 148 -2.49 2.20 -5.98
N ILE A 149 -1.83 1.38 -6.80
CA ILE A 149 -2.31 1.03 -8.15
C ILE A 149 -3.09 -0.29 -8.19
N TYR A 150 -2.99 -1.09 -7.15
CA TYR A 150 -3.78 -2.30 -6.94
C TYR A 150 -4.00 -2.53 -5.45
N ALA A 151 -5.18 -3.04 -5.11
CA ALA A 151 -5.46 -3.54 -3.77
C ALA A 151 -6.40 -4.74 -3.81
N ASP A 152 -6.10 -5.73 -2.98
CA ASP A 152 -6.98 -6.85 -2.63
C ASP A 152 -7.20 -6.80 -1.12
N VAL A 153 -8.47 -6.67 -0.71
CA VAL A 153 -8.84 -6.47 0.70
C VAL A 153 -9.96 -7.42 1.08
N GLY A 154 -9.82 -8.07 2.23
CA GLY A 154 -10.88 -8.90 2.81
C GLY A 154 -10.52 -10.39 2.96
N THR A 155 -9.38 -10.82 2.44
CA THR A 155 -8.88 -12.16 2.74
C THR A 155 -8.69 -12.30 4.25
N ASN A 156 -9.15 -13.42 4.82
CA ASN A 156 -9.09 -13.64 6.27
C ASN A 156 -7.64 -13.73 6.79
N GLY A 157 -7.39 -13.20 7.99
CA GLY A 157 -6.06 -13.03 8.58
C GLY A 157 -5.28 -14.32 8.85
N ARG A 158 -5.92 -15.48 8.80
CA ARG A 158 -5.26 -16.79 8.96
C ARG A 158 -4.35 -17.17 7.79
N ILE A 159 -4.52 -16.50 6.63
CA ILE A 159 -3.81 -16.84 5.41
C ILE A 159 -2.45 -16.13 5.40
N SER A 160 -1.37 -16.87 5.03
CA SER A 160 -0.02 -16.32 4.84
C SER A 160 0.08 -15.46 3.58
N ASP A 161 1.15 -14.63 3.47
CA ASP A 161 1.46 -13.78 2.32
C ASP A 161 1.41 -14.57 1.00
N LYS A 162 2.03 -15.75 0.99
CA LYS A 162 1.99 -16.68 -0.14
C LYS A 162 0.56 -17.14 -0.46
N GLY A 163 -0.25 -17.40 0.57
CA GLY A 163 -1.65 -17.80 0.42
C GLY A 163 -2.51 -16.66 -0.14
N VAL A 164 -2.28 -15.43 0.33
CA VAL A 164 -2.93 -14.22 -0.18
C VAL A 164 -2.54 -13.99 -1.64
N TRP A 165 -1.24 -14.03 -1.95
CA TRP A 165 -0.74 -13.94 -3.32
C TRP A 165 -1.36 -14.96 -4.26
N ASN A 166 -1.44 -16.23 -3.85
CA ASN A 166 -2.01 -17.29 -4.67
C ASN A 166 -3.51 -17.14 -4.96
N LYS A 167 -4.23 -16.41 -4.12
CA LYS A 167 -5.66 -16.16 -4.26
C LYS A 167 -5.99 -14.83 -4.93
N CYS A 168 -5.06 -13.87 -4.92
CA CYS A 168 -5.33 -12.56 -5.46
C CYS A 168 -5.49 -12.58 -6.99
N SER A 169 -6.34 -11.70 -7.51
CA SER A 169 -6.58 -11.56 -8.95
C SER A 169 -5.32 -11.11 -9.71
N LEU A 170 -4.43 -10.33 -9.04
CA LEU A 170 -3.20 -9.83 -9.64
C LEU A 170 -2.29 -10.94 -10.17
N LYS A 171 -2.14 -12.05 -9.42
CA LYS A 171 -1.33 -13.19 -9.86
C LYS A 171 -1.83 -13.69 -11.21
N ARG A 172 -3.14 -13.95 -11.32
CA ARG A 172 -3.75 -14.42 -12.56
C ARG A 172 -3.56 -13.42 -13.69
N HIS A 173 -3.79 -12.13 -13.44
CA HIS A 173 -3.60 -11.08 -14.44
C HIS A 173 -2.15 -10.99 -14.95
N LEU A 174 -1.16 -11.19 -14.08
CA LEU A 174 0.26 -11.21 -14.47
C LEU A 174 0.64 -12.48 -15.23
N GLU A 175 0.11 -13.63 -14.85
CA GLU A 175 0.37 -14.92 -15.52
C GLU A 175 -0.26 -14.97 -16.92
N GLU A 176 -1.48 -14.48 -17.06
CA GLU A 176 -2.24 -14.42 -18.32
C GLU A 176 -1.94 -13.17 -19.15
N ASN A 177 -1.18 -12.21 -18.62
CA ASN A 177 -0.88 -10.88 -19.20
C ASN A 177 -2.13 -10.09 -19.62
N THR A 178 -3.22 -10.22 -18.87
CA THR A 178 -4.49 -9.52 -19.17
C THR A 178 -4.46 -8.03 -18.82
N ILE A 179 -3.39 -7.55 -18.20
CA ILE A 179 -3.16 -6.12 -17.86
C ILE A 179 -2.11 -5.45 -18.75
N ASN A 180 -1.78 -6.06 -19.88
CA ASN A 180 -0.88 -5.51 -20.90
C ASN A 180 0.48 -5.06 -20.35
N VAL A 181 1.11 -5.88 -19.46
CA VAL A 181 2.50 -5.64 -19.05
C VAL A 181 3.39 -5.74 -20.28
N PRO A 182 4.28 -4.76 -20.52
CA PRO A 182 5.13 -4.77 -21.72
C PRO A 182 6.00 -6.04 -21.83
N PRO A 183 6.39 -6.43 -23.05
CA PRO A 183 7.40 -7.47 -23.26
C PRO A 183 8.72 -7.07 -22.62
N PRO A 184 9.62 -8.04 -22.32
CA PRO A 184 10.93 -7.74 -21.77
C PRO A 184 11.68 -6.70 -22.60
N ALA A 185 12.33 -5.75 -21.92
CA ALA A 185 13.06 -4.64 -22.52
C ALA A 185 14.51 -4.57 -21.97
N PRO A 186 15.50 -4.08 -22.75
CA PRO A 186 16.84 -3.88 -22.25
C PRO A 186 16.90 -2.95 -21.04
N LEU A 187 17.77 -3.25 -20.09
CA LEU A 187 18.15 -2.31 -19.03
C LEU A 187 19.20 -1.32 -19.55
N PRO A 188 19.37 -0.15 -18.90
CA PRO A 188 20.43 0.79 -19.28
C PRO A 188 21.81 0.11 -19.44
N CYS A 189 22.53 0.48 -20.50
CA CYS A 189 23.87 -0.01 -20.82
C CYS A 189 23.99 -1.51 -21.18
N ILE A 190 22.91 -2.25 -21.36
CA ILE A 190 22.94 -3.64 -21.83
C ILE A 190 21.88 -3.88 -22.90
N GLN A 191 22.17 -4.86 -23.81
CA GLN A 191 21.26 -5.22 -24.88
C GLN A 191 20.30 -6.37 -24.51
N LYS A 192 20.67 -7.16 -23.50
CA LYS A 192 19.83 -8.27 -23.05
C LYS A 192 18.49 -7.77 -22.51
N PRO A 193 17.35 -8.29 -23.00
CA PRO A 193 16.04 -7.91 -22.47
C PRO A 193 15.80 -8.53 -21.08
N PHE A 194 15.28 -7.72 -20.17
CA PHE A 194 14.83 -8.10 -18.85
C PHE A 194 13.31 -7.91 -18.72
N PRO A 195 12.60 -8.80 -18.02
CA PRO A 195 11.18 -8.63 -17.81
C PRO A 195 10.87 -7.40 -16.95
N PHE A 196 9.67 -6.87 -17.10
CA PHE A 196 9.12 -5.93 -16.13
C PHE A 196 8.68 -6.69 -14.88
N VAL A 197 9.07 -6.18 -13.70
CA VAL A 197 8.95 -6.88 -12.42
C VAL A 197 8.32 -6.01 -11.33
N ILE A 198 7.67 -6.67 -10.39
CA ILE A 198 7.23 -6.10 -9.12
C ILE A 198 8.26 -6.50 -8.05
N VAL A 199 8.61 -5.60 -7.15
CA VAL A 199 9.52 -5.87 -6.03
C VAL A 199 8.73 -6.15 -4.76
N GLY A 200 9.05 -7.23 -4.05
CA GLY A 200 8.38 -7.64 -2.81
C GLY A 200 9.37 -7.95 -1.69
N ASP A 201 8.87 -8.23 -0.50
CA ASP A 201 9.68 -8.72 0.62
C ASP A 201 9.91 -10.24 0.52
N GLU A 202 10.66 -10.80 1.49
CA GLU A 202 10.95 -12.24 1.53
C GLU A 202 9.74 -13.13 1.84
N GLY A 203 8.59 -12.55 2.23
CA GLY A 203 7.33 -13.25 2.43
C GLY A 203 6.68 -13.72 1.12
N PHE A 204 6.97 -13.03 0.02
CA PHE A 204 6.44 -13.39 -1.28
C PHE A 204 7.25 -14.50 -1.95
N MET A 205 6.68 -15.10 -2.98
CA MET A 205 7.36 -16.10 -3.79
C MET A 205 8.13 -15.42 -4.92
N LEU A 206 9.43 -15.75 -5.07
CA LEU A 206 10.23 -15.35 -6.22
C LEU A 206 9.66 -15.98 -7.50
N THR A 207 9.38 -15.14 -8.49
CA THR A 207 8.87 -15.55 -9.80
C THR A 207 9.55 -14.74 -10.90
N LYS A 208 9.23 -14.99 -12.17
CA LYS A 208 9.70 -14.13 -13.28
C LYS A 208 9.13 -12.71 -13.25
N ARG A 209 8.07 -12.47 -12.45
CA ARG A 209 7.39 -11.17 -12.34
C ARG A 209 7.53 -10.54 -10.96
N ILE A 210 7.97 -11.30 -9.95
CA ILE A 210 8.20 -10.79 -8.59
C ILE A 210 9.63 -11.07 -8.17
N LEU A 211 10.39 -10.01 -7.87
CA LEU A 211 11.72 -10.09 -7.28
C LEU A 211 11.63 -9.88 -5.77
N ILE A 212 12.33 -10.73 -5.03
CA ILE A 212 12.46 -10.65 -3.58
C ILE A 212 13.93 -10.67 -3.17
N PRO A 213 14.28 -10.19 -1.96
CA PRO A 213 15.67 -10.19 -1.51
C PRO A 213 16.25 -11.60 -1.38
N TYR A 214 17.60 -11.69 -1.38
CA TYR A 214 18.28 -12.89 -0.93
C TYR A 214 18.11 -13.04 0.58
N PRO A 215 17.91 -14.27 1.08
CA PRO A 215 17.86 -14.55 2.52
C PRO A 215 19.16 -14.13 3.21
N LYS A 216 19.08 -13.78 4.49
CA LYS A 216 20.24 -13.30 5.28
C LYS A 216 21.43 -14.26 5.26
N GLU A 217 21.16 -15.57 5.29
CA GLU A 217 22.17 -16.63 5.28
C GLU A 217 23.01 -16.60 3.99
N GLN A 218 22.44 -16.13 2.88
CA GLN A 218 23.09 -16.05 1.58
C GLN A 218 23.88 -14.76 1.35
N LEU A 219 23.87 -13.82 2.31
CA LEU A 219 24.57 -12.52 2.19
C LEU A 219 26.00 -12.55 2.70
N ARG A 220 26.36 -13.55 3.57
CA ARG A 220 27.68 -13.61 4.21
C ARG A 220 28.79 -13.74 3.16
N GLY A 221 29.70 -12.76 3.14
CA GLY A 221 30.80 -12.70 2.18
C GLY A 221 30.40 -12.42 0.72
N LYS A 222 29.14 -12.07 0.44
CA LYS A 222 28.60 -11.82 -0.90
C LYS A 222 28.21 -10.35 -1.04
N LYS A 223 29.15 -9.51 -1.47
CA LYS A 223 28.95 -8.07 -1.65
C LYS A 223 27.87 -7.79 -2.72
N ASP A 224 27.88 -8.54 -3.81
CA ASP A 224 26.92 -8.47 -4.91
C ASP A 224 25.46 -8.64 -4.45
N ARG A 225 25.19 -9.67 -3.64
CA ARG A 225 23.85 -9.92 -3.08
C ARG A 225 23.41 -8.85 -2.10
N ARG A 226 24.34 -8.28 -1.34
CA ARG A 226 24.06 -7.15 -0.44
C ARG A 226 23.68 -5.89 -1.23
N ILE A 227 24.38 -5.62 -2.33
CA ILE A 227 24.03 -4.55 -3.27
C ILE A 227 22.62 -4.78 -3.83
N PHE A 228 22.33 -5.98 -4.32
CA PHE A 228 21.01 -6.32 -4.84
C PHE A 228 19.93 -6.08 -3.78
N ASN A 229 20.10 -6.60 -2.56
CA ASN A 229 19.12 -6.42 -1.48
C ASN A 229 18.93 -4.94 -1.13
N TYR A 230 20.00 -4.14 -1.10
CA TYR A 230 19.92 -2.70 -0.91
C TYR A 230 19.09 -2.03 -2.02
N ARG A 231 19.37 -2.32 -3.30
CA ARG A 231 18.67 -1.74 -4.46
C ARG A 231 17.17 -2.13 -4.45
N LEU A 232 16.88 -3.38 -4.13
CA LEU A 232 15.51 -3.87 -4.01
C LEU A 232 14.78 -3.23 -2.83
N SER A 233 15.42 -3.12 -1.66
CA SER A 233 14.86 -2.44 -0.49
C SER A 233 14.61 -0.96 -0.76
N ARG A 234 15.51 -0.30 -1.50
CA ARG A 234 15.33 1.09 -1.94
C ARG A 234 14.06 1.25 -2.78
N ALA A 235 13.81 0.39 -3.76
CA ALA A 235 12.60 0.41 -4.57
C ALA A 235 11.34 0.07 -3.76
N ARG A 236 11.42 -0.88 -2.81
CA ARG A 236 10.31 -1.24 -1.92
C ARG A 236 9.92 -0.14 -0.93
N ARG A 237 10.82 0.80 -0.64
CA ARG A 237 10.56 1.89 0.32
C ARG A 237 9.34 2.73 -0.04
N CYS A 238 8.95 2.79 -1.33
CA CYS A 238 7.71 3.46 -1.72
C CYS A 238 6.48 2.81 -1.07
N ALA A 239 6.40 1.48 -0.98
CA ALA A 239 5.30 0.79 -0.32
C ALA A 239 5.31 1.02 1.20
N GLU A 240 6.50 0.95 1.83
CA GLU A 240 6.64 1.22 3.27
C GLU A 240 6.20 2.65 3.61
N ASN A 241 6.64 3.63 2.83
CA ASN A 241 6.25 5.04 2.99
C ASN A 241 4.75 5.24 2.76
N ALA A 242 4.15 4.61 1.73
CA ALA A 242 2.73 4.73 1.46
C ALA A 242 1.89 4.23 2.63
N PHE A 243 2.19 3.04 3.15
CA PHE A 243 1.51 2.48 4.32
C PHE A 243 1.77 3.28 5.59
N GLY A 244 3.00 3.75 5.80
CA GLY A 244 3.33 4.60 6.94
C GLY A 244 2.56 5.92 6.94
N VAL A 245 2.50 6.60 5.79
CA VAL A 245 1.71 7.82 5.62
C VAL A 245 0.22 7.55 5.85
N MET A 246 -0.32 6.47 5.27
CA MET A 246 -1.73 6.12 5.49
C MET A 246 -2.05 5.88 6.97
N ALA A 247 -1.24 5.09 7.67
CA ALA A 247 -1.44 4.81 9.10
C ALA A 247 -1.30 6.06 9.99
N ASN A 248 -0.43 7.00 9.59
CA ASN A 248 -0.28 8.27 10.29
C ASN A 248 -1.47 9.20 10.08
N ARG A 249 -1.96 9.32 8.85
CA ARG A 249 -3.04 10.25 8.46
C ARG A 249 -4.43 9.72 8.75
N PHE A 250 -4.64 8.42 8.62
CA PHE A 250 -5.90 7.76 8.94
C PHE A 250 -5.75 6.99 10.25
N GLN A 251 -5.92 7.72 11.36
CA GLN A 251 -5.66 7.18 12.70
C GLN A 251 -6.64 6.07 13.12
N ILE A 252 -7.67 5.80 12.33
CA ILE A 252 -8.50 4.60 12.48
C ILE A 252 -7.66 3.30 12.44
N PHE A 253 -6.49 3.31 11.79
CA PHE A 253 -5.54 2.19 11.77
C PHE A 253 -4.71 2.04 13.05
N ARG A 254 -4.77 3.00 13.99
CA ARG A 254 -3.98 2.92 15.25
C ARG A 254 -4.50 1.88 16.22
N SER A 255 -5.78 1.55 16.14
CA SER A 255 -6.45 0.59 17.01
C SER A 255 -7.23 -0.45 16.19
N PRO A 256 -7.57 -1.61 16.77
CA PRO A 256 -8.44 -2.57 16.11
C PRO A 256 -9.77 -1.94 15.68
N MET A 257 -10.16 -2.11 14.43
CA MET A 257 -11.42 -1.59 13.89
C MET A 257 -12.60 -2.35 14.49
N ARG A 258 -13.56 -1.62 15.07
CA ARG A 258 -14.78 -2.20 15.66
C ARG A 258 -15.89 -2.32 14.59
N TYR A 259 -15.60 -3.06 13.53
CA TYR A 259 -16.45 -3.31 12.38
C TYR A 259 -16.41 -4.77 11.99
N ASP A 260 -17.50 -5.24 11.38
CA ASP A 260 -17.51 -6.54 10.72
C ASP A 260 -16.55 -6.55 9.53
N PRO A 261 -16.05 -7.74 9.10
CA PRO A 261 -15.06 -7.84 8.04
C PRO A 261 -15.42 -7.13 6.73
N ASP A 262 -16.70 -7.19 6.32
CA ASP A 262 -17.16 -6.53 5.10
C ASP A 262 -17.18 -5.00 5.24
N ASP A 263 -17.63 -4.47 6.36
CA ASP A 263 -17.61 -3.03 6.63
C ASP A 263 -16.17 -2.53 6.77
N ALA A 264 -15.29 -3.29 7.43
CA ALA A 264 -13.87 -2.96 7.54
C ALA A 264 -13.19 -2.94 6.16
N ARG A 265 -13.52 -3.90 5.27
CA ARG A 265 -13.06 -3.89 3.88
C ARG A 265 -13.48 -2.61 3.16
N ASP A 266 -14.75 -2.24 3.25
CA ASP A 266 -15.29 -1.05 2.55
C ASP A 266 -14.65 0.25 3.09
N ILE A 267 -14.39 0.32 4.39
CA ILE A 267 -13.63 1.42 5.02
C ILE A 267 -12.20 1.48 4.47
N VAL A 268 -11.50 0.36 4.42
CA VAL A 268 -10.13 0.29 3.89
C VAL A 268 -10.11 0.72 2.42
N MET A 269 -11.03 0.22 1.58
CA MET A 269 -11.11 0.60 0.17
C MET A 269 -11.37 2.10 -0.02
N ALA A 270 -12.21 2.71 0.81
CA ALA A 270 -12.43 4.16 0.82
C ALA A 270 -11.15 4.92 1.20
N ILE A 271 -10.40 4.44 2.21
CA ILE A 271 -9.13 5.05 2.62
C ILE A 271 -8.09 4.99 1.50
N LEU A 272 -7.96 3.88 0.78
CA LEU A 272 -7.03 3.75 -0.35
C LEU A 272 -7.36 4.75 -1.46
N CYS A 273 -8.64 4.92 -1.80
CA CYS A 273 -9.09 5.91 -2.76
C CYS A 273 -8.83 7.35 -2.29
N LEU A 274 -9.11 7.66 -1.03
CA LEU A 274 -8.82 8.97 -0.43
C LEU A 274 -7.32 9.27 -0.38
N HIS A 275 -6.49 8.27 -0.06
CA HIS A 275 -5.03 8.40 -0.10
C HIS A 275 -4.56 8.82 -1.50
N ASN A 276 -5.02 8.13 -2.52
CA ASN A 276 -4.66 8.45 -3.90
C ASN A 276 -5.20 9.83 -4.35
N LEU A 277 -6.43 10.17 -4.00
CA LEU A 277 -7.02 11.48 -4.24
C LEU A 277 -6.16 12.59 -3.62
N LEU A 278 -5.79 12.48 -2.34
CA LEU A 278 -4.98 13.47 -1.62
C LEU A 278 -3.55 13.58 -2.17
N ARG A 279 -3.07 12.55 -2.89
CA ARG A 279 -1.76 12.57 -3.54
C ARG A 279 -1.79 13.01 -5.00
N SER A 280 -2.94 13.03 -5.65
CA SER A 280 -3.07 13.41 -7.06
C SER A 280 -3.02 14.92 -7.28
N ASP A 281 -3.52 15.70 -6.32
CA ASP A 281 -3.48 17.17 -6.34
C ASP A 281 -2.18 17.72 -5.76
N THR A 282 -1.63 18.78 -6.35
CA THR A 282 -0.34 19.35 -5.93
C THR A 282 -0.40 19.95 -4.53
N ILE A 283 -1.47 20.70 -4.22
CA ILE A 283 -1.64 21.33 -2.89
C ILE A 283 -2.01 20.25 -1.87
N GLY A 284 -2.94 19.36 -2.22
CA GLY A 284 -3.34 18.24 -1.39
C GLY A 284 -2.14 17.36 -1.01
N ARG A 285 -1.28 17.04 -1.98
CA ARG A 285 -0.06 16.26 -1.75
C ARG A 285 0.92 16.96 -0.80
N ALA A 286 1.14 18.26 -0.95
CA ALA A 286 2.04 19.02 -0.08
C ALA A 286 1.56 19.03 1.38
N LEU A 287 0.25 19.12 1.61
CA LEU A 287 -0.37 19.07 2.93
C LEU A 287 -0.43 17.66 3.51
N TYR A 288 -0.76 16.68 2.67
CA TYR A 288 -0.97 15.29 3.08
C TYR A 288 0.34 14.54 3.30
N THR A 289 1.33 14.76 2.41
CA THR A 289 2.64 14.09 2.46
C THR A 289 3.75 15.11 2.25
N PRO A 290 4.03 16.00 3.22
CA PRO A 290 5.18 16.88 3.13
C PRO A 290 6.49 16.06 3.04
N PRO A 291 7.59 16.61 2.48
CA PRO A 291 8.84 15.87 2.28
C PRO A 291 9.40 15.21 3.55
N VAL A 292 9.21 15.84 4.70
CA VAL A 292 9.66 15.32 6.02
C VAL A 292 8.89 14.06 6.46
N MET A 293 7.69 13.82 5.90
CA MET A 293 6.85 12.69 6.25
C MET A 293 7.43 11.36 5.77
N VAL A 294 8.17 11.33 4.67
CA VAL A 294 8.70 10.12 4.04
C VAL A 294 10.19 9.93 4.29
N ASP A 295 10.64 8.68 4.20
CA ASP A 295 12.06 8.35 4.30
C ASP A 295 12.84 9.04 3.18
N HIS A 296 13.92 9.69 3.54
CA HIS A 296 14.85 10.31 2.60
C HIS A 296 16.23 9.64 2.71
N GLU A 297 16.84 9.33 1.59
CA GLU A 297 18.18 8.76 1.53
C GLU A 297 19.19 9.85 1.23
N ASP A 298 20.15 10.02 2.15
CA ASP A 298 21.30 10.86 1.94
C ASP A 298 22.42 10.03 1.27
N GLU A 299 22.53 10.20 -0.03
CA GLU A 299 23.47 9.45 -0.88
C GLU A 299 24.92 9.86 -0.63
N VAL A 300 25.15 11.08 -0.08
CA VAL A 300 26.49 11.61 0.21
C VAL A 300 27.08 10.96 1.46
N ILE A 301 26.29 10.90 2.54
CA ILE A 301 26.75 10.34 3.81
C ILE A 301 26.41 8.86 3.97
N GLY A 302 25.64 8.28 3.05
CA GLY A 302 25.27 6.86 3.06
C GLY A 302 24.28 6.50 4.18
N ARG A 303 23.36 7.40 4.53
CA ARG A 303 22.38 7.19 5.60
C ARG A 303 20.95 7.41 5.12
N ILE A 304 20.03 6.71 5.74
CA ILE A 304 18.60 6.94 5.57
C ILE A 304 18.13 7.84 6.72
N ARG A 305 17.55 8.98 6.38
CA ARG A 305 16.81 9.81 7.31
C ARG A 305 15.38 9.27 7.36
N PRO A 306 14.94 8.73 8.52
CA PRO A 306 13.59 8.21 8.63
C PRO A 306 12.56 9.32 8.53
N GLY A 307 11.45 9.04 7.85
CA GLY A 307 10.31 9.95 7.78
C GLY A 307 9.59 10.06 9.14
N GLU A 308 8.86 11.16 9.34
CA GLU A 308 8.11 11.42 10.58
C GLU A 308 7.14 10.30 10.94
N TRP A 309 6.57 9.60 9.95
CA TRP A 309 5.68 8.47 10.21
C TRP A 309 6.34 7.35 11.01
N ARG A 310 7.68 7.23 10.97
CA ARG A 310 8.44 6.23 11.76
C ARG A 310 8.68 6.66 13.21
N GLN A 311 8.50 7.93 13.54
CA GLN A 311 8.66 8.47 14.90
C GLN A 311 7.42 8.17 15.76
N GLU A 312 6.29 7.91 15.14
CA GLU A 312 5.07 7.53 15.81
C GLU A 312 5.11 6.06 16.27
N PRO A 313 4.44 5.71 17.37
CA PRO A 313 4.30 4.32 17.77
C PRO A 313 3.69 3.48 16.64
N ALA A 314 4.18 2.25 16.48
CA ALA A 314 3.64 1.33 15.48
C ALA A 314 2.13 1.14 15.68
N PRO A 315 1.31 1.27 14.63
CA PRO A 315 -0.14 1.16 14.75
C PRO A 315 -0.54 -0.27 15.12
N GLN A 316 -1.33 -0.43 16.18
CA GLN A 316 -1.81 -1.76 16.63
C GLN A 316 -2.88 -2.34 15.70
N GLY A 317 -3.60 -1.49 14.98
CA GLY A 317 -4.63 -1.88 14.03
C GLY A 317 -4.13 -2.17 12.61
N PHE A 318 -2.81 -1.98 12.33
CA PHE A 318 -2.25 -2.10 10.98
C PHE A 318 -0.87 -2.75 11.01
N LEU A 319 -0.84 -4.08 11.03
CA LEU A 319 0.36 -4.87 11.28
C LEU A 319 0.96 -5.44 9.98
N PRO A 320 2.30 -5.55 9.85
CA PRO A 320 2.91 -6.20 8.70
C PRO A 320 2.47 -7.67 8.62
N LEU A 321 2.36 -8.20 7.41
CA LEU A 321 2.27 -9.64 7.19
C LEU A 321 3.60 -10.29 7.60
N GLY A 322 3.62 -11.57 7.92
CA GLY A 322 4.81 -12.27 8.39
C GLY A 322 5.22 -13.41 7.49
N ASN A 323 6.50 -13.74 7.54
CA ASN A 323 7.04 -14.89 6.83
C ASN A 323 6.62 -16.21 7.49
N LEU A 324 5.75 -16.96 6.86
CA LEU A 324 5.33 -18.30 7.29
C LEU A 324 5.90 -19.36 6.34
N GLY A 325 7.16 -19.74 6.56
CA GLY A 325 7.79 -20.92 5.96
C GLY A 325 8.65 -20.69 4.72
N GLY A 326 9.55 -21.63 4.44
CA GLY A 326 10.47 -21.61 3.30
C GLY A 326 9.75 -21.73 1.95
N ASN A 327 10.13 -20.91 1.01
CA ASN A 327 9.65 -20.95 -0.36
C ASN A 327 10.60 -21.77 -1.25
N ARG A 328 10.09 -22.79 -1.93
CA ARG A 328 10.81 -23.38 -3.08
C ARG A 328 10.56 -22.48 -4.28
N HIS A 329 11.63 -21.93 -4.83
CA HIS A 329 11.60 -21.07 -6.02
C HIS A 329 11.94 -21.87 -7.28
N ALA A 330 11.35 -21.52 -8.41
CA ALA A 330 11.68 -22.10 -9.69
C ALA A 330 13.11 -21.68 -10.12
N ASN A 331 13.85 -22.60 -10.77
CA ASN A 331 15.25 -22.34 -11.15
C ASN A 331 15.41 -21.13 -12.09
N ASP A 332 14.47 -20.93 -13.00
CA ASP A 332 14.47 -19.80 -13.94
C ASP A 332 14.28 -18.44 -13.22
N ALA A 333 13.51 -18.42 -12.15
CA ALA A 333 13.33 -17.22 -11.31
C ALA A 333 14.60 -16.94 -10.47
N LEU A 334 15.29 -17.98 -9.98
CA LEU A 334 16.57 -17.84 -9.30
C LEU A 334 17.63 -17.27 -10.25
N THR A 335 17.74 -17.82 -11.45
CA THR A 335 18.67 -17.35 -12.50
C THR A 335 18.38 -15.87 -12.83
N LEU A 336 17.12 -15.50 -13.01
CA LEU A 336 16.74 -14.13 -13.28
C LEU A 336 17.17 -13.17 -12.15
N ARG A 337 16.97 -13.55 -10.89
CA ARG A 337 17.44 -12.74 -9.75
C ARG A 337 18.96 -12.60 -9.74
N ASP A 338 19.68 -13.66 -10.03
CA ASP A 338 21.17 -13.63 -10.11
C ASP A 338 21.64 -12.72 -11.25
N GLU A 339 20.92 -12.67 -12.38
CA GLU A 339 21.20 -11.73 -13.48
C GLU A 339 20.96 -10.27 -13.05
N TRP A 340 19.88 -9.98 -12.34
CA TRP A 340 19.64 -8.65 -11.75
C TRP A 340 20.73 -8.28 -10.74
N CYS A 341 21.18 -9.24 -9.94
CA CYS A 341 22.28 -9.07 -8.99
C CYS A 341 23.59 -8.68 -9.71
N ALA A 342 23.94 -9.39 -10.77
CA ALA A 342 25.10 -9.09 -11.60
C ALA A 342 25.00 -7.71 -12.27
N TYR A 343 23.80 -7.35 -12.78
CA TYR A 343 23.56 -6.01 -13.36
C TYR A 343 23.83 -4.90 -12.36
N PHE A 344 23.23 -4.93 -11.15
CA PHE A 344 23.41 -3.90 -10.15
C PHE A 344 24.81 -3.81 -9.55
N SER A 345 25.55 -4.91 -9.59
CA SER A 345 26.96 -4.94 -9.15
C SER A 345 27.95 -4.55 -10.23
N GLY A 346 27.50 -4.49 -11.48
CA GLY A 346 28.27 -4.16 -12.67
C GLY A 346 27.85 -2.84 -13.31
N VAL A 347 27.36 -2.90 -14.54
CA VAL A 347 27.05 -1.72 -15.38
C VAL A 347 25.87 -0.87 -14.87
N GLY A 348 24.97 -1.46 -14.09
CA GLY A 348 23.86 -0.79 -13.44
C GLY A 348 24.17 -0.25 -12.04
N ALA A 349 25.46 -0.23 -11.63
CA ALA A 349 25.87 0.27 -10.33
C ALA A 349 25.60 1.77 -10.19
N VAL A 350 25.21 2.19 -8.96
CA VAL A 350 25.10 3.62 -8.60
C VAL A 350 26.29 4.02 -7.72
N PRO A 351 26.81 5.27 -7.82
CA PRO A 351 28.06 5.68 -7.17
C PRO A 351 28.09 5.56 -5.65
N TRP A 352 26.92 5.58 -5.01
CA TRP A 352 26.80 5.60 -3.54
C TRP A 352 26.49 4.22 -2.92
N GLN A 353 26.17 3.20 -3.72
CA GLN A 353 25.68 1.90 -3.19
C GLN A 353 26.66 1.24 -2.21
N ASP A 354 27.96 1.36 -2.43
CA ASP A 354 28.97 0.79 -1.54
C ASP A 354 28.97 1.45 -0.16
N ARG A 355 28.75 2.76 -0.09
CA ARG A 355 28.60 3.49 1.18
C ARG A 355 27.39 3.02 1.95
N MET A 356 26.25 2.83 1.26
CA MET A 356 25.01 2.38 1.87
C MET A 356 25.11 0.99 2.48
N ILE A 357 25.71 0.02 1.79
CA ILE A 357 25.89 -1.33 2.33
C ILE A 357 26.91 -1.38 3.48
N SER A 358 27.95 -0.52 3.46
CA SER A 358 28.93 -0.45 4.55
C SER A 358 28.37 0.21 5.82
N ALA A 359 27.41 1.11 5.68
CA ALA A 359 26.71 1.72 6.81
C ALA A 359 25.77 0.74 7.52
N GLN A 360 25.19 -0.22 6.78
CA GLN A 360 24.34 -1.28 7.34
C GLN A 360 25.10 -2.28 8.23
N ASP A 361 26.42 -2.42 8.03
CA ASP A 361 27.27 -3.29 8.87
C ASP A 361 27.63 -2.68 10.24
N ARG A 362 27.36 -1.37 10.43
CA ARG A 362 27.72 -0.64 11.65
C ARG A 362 26.55 -0.47 12.62
N ASN A 363 25.35 -0.86 12.20
CA ASN A 363 24.12 -0.88 13.01
C ASN A 363 23.66 -2.30 13.28
#